data_0a7b932e30d3170739051144ee5d1a2a
#
_entry.id   0a7b932e30d3170739051144ee5d1a2a
#
_cell.length_a   1.000
_cell.length_b   1.000
_cell.length_c   1.000
_cell.angle_alpha   90.00
_cell.angle_beta   90.00
_cell.angle_gamma   90.00
#
_symmetry.space_group_name_H-M   'P 1'
#
loop_
_entity.id
_entity.type
_entity.pdbx_description
1 polymer ?
#
loop_
_entity_poly.entity_id
_entity_poly.type
_entity_poly.pdbx_seq_one_letter_code
_entity_poly.pdbx_strand_id
1 'polypeptide(L)'
;MVDTQKIRNGIASLPKDIQDQILILLEKEESGNETKNMKLLGGITIPANTQTFDPKIIFAAGEHDGTKFYHGDNFKKYIFKPAKLVGGVEVQNFKSYESKINLYDKQIREEIGQQVIKPDQLWTAWKDLIFKQPQGQSGSLKNNGYSNVWYVQCADGIVRAVRCFWDADDSEWYLSCYELEDDFWNDDHQFFVGDDLVTSVPA
;
A
#
# COMPACT_ATOMS: atom_id res chain seq x y z
N MET A 1 -9.48 5.09 12.67
CA MET A 1 -8.91 6.37 13.16
C MET A 1 -9.28 6.51 14.63
N VAL A 2 -8.29 6.56 15.50
CA VAL A 2 -8.53 6.77 16.94
C VAL A 2 -8.95 8.24 17.11
N ASP A 3 -10.07 8.50 17.79
CA ASP A 3 -10.54 9.84 18.06
C ASP A 3 -9.68 10.46 19.18
N THR A 4 -8.60 11.13 18.78
CA THR A 4 -7.64 11.80 19.69
C THR A 4 -8.32 12.80 20.62
N GLN A 5 -9.43 13.40 20.20
CA GLN A 5 -10.20 14.31 21.07
C GLN A 5 -10.91 13.57 22.21
N LYS A 6 -11.39 12.34 21.95
CA LYS A 6 -11.96 11.48 23.01
C LYS A 6 -10.90 11.04 24.00
N ILE A 7 -9.69 10.71 23.52
CA ILE A 7 -8.57 10.36 24.41
C ILE A 7 -8.18 11.57 25.27
N ARG A 8 -7.98 12.75 24.66
CA ARG A 8 -7.67 14.01 25.40
C ARG A 8 -8.70 14.31 26.48
N ASN A 9 -9.98 14.11 26.20
CA ASN A 9 -11.03 14.27 27.20
C ASN A 9 -11.00 13.20 28.29
N GLY A 10 -10.64 11.95 27.94
CA GLY A 10 -10.58 10.83 28.88
C GLY A 10 -9.42 10.89 29.86
N ILE A 11 -8.29 11.52 29.50
CA ILE A 11 -7.10 11.62 30.38
C ILE A 11 -7.19 12.76 31.41
N ALA A 12 -8.20 13.62 31.31
CA ALA A 12 -8.32 14.80 32.19
C ALA A 12 -8.42 14.44 33.71
N SER A 13 -8.81 13.23 34.03
CA SER A 13 -8.90 12.71 35.41
C SER A 13 -7.63 12.01 35.91
N LEU A 14 -6.61 11.83 35.06
CA LEU A 14 -5.35 11.17 35.43
C LEU A 14 -4.39 12.16 36.13
N PRO A 15 -3.41 11.67 36.90
CA PRO A 15 -2.31 12.49 37.40
C PRO A 15 -1.61 13.26 36.27
N LYS A 16 -1.17 14.48 36.56
CA LYS A 16 -0.66 15.39 35.53
C LYS A 16 0.56 14.85 34.79
N ASP A 17 1.45 14.17 35.48
CA ASP A 17 2.62 13.51 34.90
C ASP A 17 2.25 12.44 33.89
N ILE A 18 1.17 11.70 34.13
CA ILE A 18 0.63 10.69 33.20
C ILE A 18 -0.07 11.38 32.02
N GLN A 19 -0.83 12.47 32.29
CA GLN A 19 -1.43 13.26 31.20
C GLN A 19 -0.35 13.78 30.25
N ASP A 20 0.73 14.37 30.77
CA ASP A 20 1.82 14.94 29.99
C ASP A 20 2.53 13.84 29.15
N GLN A 21 2.75 12.65 29.71
CA GLN A 21 3.32 11.51 28.97
C GLN A 21 2.41 11.05 27.82
N ILE A 22 1.09 10.93 28.06
CA ILE A 22 0.13 10.53 27.02
C ILE A 22 0.04 11.61 25.95
N LEU A 23 0.02 12.90 26.30
CA LEU A 23 -0.01 13.99 25.33
C LEU A 23 1.24 14.01 24.46
N ILE A 24 2.44 13.80 25.03
CA ILE A 24 3.69 13.66 24.27
C ILE A 24 3.63 12.48 23.31
N LEU A 25 3.06 11.35 23.72
CA LEU A 25 2.88 10.19 22.85
C LEU A 25 1.90 10.47 21.72
N LEU A 26 0.78 11.13 22.00
CA LEU A 26 -0.21 11.54 21.00
C LEU A 26 0.37 12.56 20.01
N GLU A 27 1.11 13.56 20.51
CA GLU A 27 1.78 14.55 19.64
C GLU A 27 2.87 13.90 18.79
N LYS A 28 3.57 12.89 19.32
CA LYS A 28 4.55 12.12 18.57
C LYS A 28 3.90 11.21 17.52
N GLU A 29 2.72 10.67 17.80
CA GLU A 29 1.91 9.94 16.81
C GLU A 29 1.34 10.87 15.74
N GLU A 30 0.80 12.04 16.15
CA GLU A 30 0.29 13.06 15.22
C GLU A 30 1.43 13.67 14.37
N SER A 31 2.60 13.97 14.96
CA SER A 31 3.76 14.50 14.22
C SER A 31 4.52 13.45 13.41
N GLY A 32 4.46 12.17 13.79
CA GLY A 32 5.03 11.07 13.02
C GLY A 32 4.22 10.70 11.78
N ASN A 33 3.02 11.25 11.62
CA ASN A 33 2.07 10.88 10.58
C ASN A 33 2.02 11.87 9.40
N GLU A 34 2.56 13.07 9.54
CA GLU A 34 2.69 14.02 8.44
C GLU A 34 4.16 14.24 8.08
N THR A 35 4.50 13.83 6.88
CA THR A 35 5.78 14.19 6.28
C THR A 35 5.63 15.49 5.47
N LYS A 36 6.74 16.10 5.10
CA LYS A 36 6.73 17.40 4.42
C LYS A 36 5.91 17.37 3.12
N ASN A 37 6.08 16.33 2.31
CA ASN A 37 5.52 16.25 0.96
C ASN A 37 4.52 15.10 0.79
N MET A 38 4.32 14.29 1.83
CA MET A 38 3.39 13.16 1.82
C MET A 38 2.32 13.36 2.89
N LYS A 39 1.09 13.03 2.56
CA LYS A 39 -0.07 13.06 3.48
C LYS A 39 -0.45 11.64 3.84
N LEU A 40 -0.45 11.29 5.11
CA LEU A 40 -0.98 10.00 5.57
C LEU A 40 -2.49 9.93 5.30
N LEU A 41 -2.91 8.92 4.57
CA LEU A 41 -4.33 8.63 4.33
C LEU A 41 -4.92 7.68 5.38
N GLY A 42 -4.09 6.81 5.94
CA GLY A 42 -4.50 5.87 6.99
C GLY A 42 -3.80 4.52 6.89
N GLY A 43 -4.19 3.61 7.79
CA GLY A 43 -3.74 2.23 7.83
C GLY A 43 -4.70 1.31 7.09
N ILE A 44 -4.17 0.28 6.44
CA ILE A 44 -4.93 -0.78 5.77
C ILE A 44 -4.42 -2.12 6.27
N THR A 45 -5.34 -2.97 6.74
CA THR A 45 -5.02 -4.34 7.13
C THR A 45 -5.50 -5.30 6.05
N ILE A 46 -4.60 -6.08 5.50
CA ILE A 46 -4.89 -7.18 4.58
C ILE A 46 -4.94 -8.47 5.42
N PRO A 47 -6.05 -9.21 5.38
CA PRO A 47 -6.17 -10.45 6.15
C PRO A 47 -5.18 -11.51 5.67
N ALA A 48 -4.83 -12.43 6.55
CA ALA A 48 -4.00 -13.58 6.20
C ALA A 48 -4.61 -14.36 5.04
N ASN A 49 -3.78 -14.75 4.09
CA ASN A 49 -4.19 -15.62 3.00
C ASN A 49 -3.82 -17.07 3.30
N THR A 50 -4.79 -17.84 3.75
CA THR A 50 -4.63 -19.27 4.08
C THR A 50 -4.85 -20.20 2.87
N GLN A 51 -5.53 -19.71 1.83
CA GLN A 51 -5.81 -20.47 0.62
C GLN A 51 -4.78 -20.19 -0.46
N THR A 52 -4.25 -21.25 -1.07
CA THR A 52 -3.33 -21.10 -2.21
C THR A 52 -4.10 -20.64 -3.45
N PHE A 53 -3.54 -19.68 -4.17
CA PHE A 53 -4.04 -19.24 -5.48
C PHE A 53 -2.90 -19.00 -6.47
N ASP A 54 -3.23 -19.05 -7.76
CA ASP A 54 -2.29 -18.74 -8.84
C ASP A 54 -2.55 -17.32 -9.35
N PRO A 55 -1.62 -16.37 -9.14
CA PRO A 55 -1.75 -15.02 -9.68
C PRO A 55 -1.93 -14.97 -11.20
N LYS A 56 -1.37 -15.96 -11.92
CA LYS A 56 -1.48 -16.05 -13.39
C LYS A 56 -2.89 -16.39 -13.86
N ILE A 57 -3.71 -16.96 -13.00
CA ILE A 57 -5.13 -17.20 -13.26
C ILE A 57 -5.96 -15.99 -12.86
N ILE A 58 -5.80 -15.53 -11.59
CA ILE A 58 -6.64 -14.50 -11.01
C ILE A 58 -6.42 -13.13 -11.64
N PHE A 59 -5.16 -12.80 -11.97
CA PHE A 59 -4.77 -11.51 -12.55
C PHE A 59 -4.38 -11.64 -14.04
N ALA A 60 -4.85 -12.66 -14.76
CA ALA A 60 -4.61 -12.75 -16.20
C ALA A 60 -5.18 -11.51 -16.93
N ALA A 61 -4.53 -11.12 -18.04
CA ALA A 61 -5.07 -10.02 -18.85
C ALA A 61 -6.43 -10.40 -19.45
N GLY A 62 -7.35 -9.45 -19.48
CA GLY A 62 -8.74 -9.66 -19.85
C GLY A 62 -9.68 -9.67 -18.65
N GLU A 63 -10.90 -10.14 -18.81
CA GLU A 63 -11.93 -10.11 -17.77
C GLU A 63 -11.95 -11.41 -16.96
N HIS A 64 -11.94 -11.28 -15.62
CA HIS A 64 -12.03 -12.36 -14.65
C HIS A 64 -12.93 -11.92 -13.48
N ASP A 65 -13.99 -12.66 -13.21
CA ASP A 65 -14.92 -12.43 -12.10
C ASP A 65 -15.41 -10.97 -12.02
N GLY A 66 -15.76 -10.38 -13.17
CA GLY A 66 -16.21 -8.98 -13.28
C GLY A 66 -15.12 -7.94 -13.12
N THR A 67 -13.85 -8.36 -13.08
CA THR A 67 -12.68 -7.47 -13.03
C THR A 67 -11.86 -7.64 -14.29
N LYS A 68 -11.54 -6.55 -14.99
CA LYS A 68 -10.71 -6.56 -16.20
C LYS A 68 -9.32 -6.05 -15.89
N PHE A 69 -8.30 -6.70 -16.45
CA PHE A 69 -6.89 -6.37 -16.24
C PHE A 69 -6.16 -6.10 -17.56
N TYR A 70 -5.33 -5.08 -17.55
CA TYR A 70 -4.28 -4.87 -18.56
C TYR A 70 -2.89 -4.91 -17.91
N HIS A 71 -1.91 -5.44 -18.63
CA HIS A 71 -0.54 -5.56 -18.14
C HIS A 71 0.43 -4.76 -19.01
N GLY A 72 1.19 -3.86 -18.42
CA GLY A 72 2.34 -3.26 -19.04
C GLY A 72 3.49 -4.29 -19.25
N ASP A 73 4.36 -4.06 -20.21
CA ASP A 73 5.39 -5.03 -20.61
C ASP A 73 6.40 -5.35 -19.49
N ASN A 74 6.84 -4.33 -18.75
CA ASN A 74 7.73 -4.54 -17.61
C ASN A 74 7.05 -5.35 -16.50
N PHE A 75 5.76 -5.09 -16.24
CA PHE A 75 4.99 -5.88 -15.28
C PHE A 75 4.90 -7.35 -15.71
N LYS A 76 4.58 -7.61 -16.99
CA LYS A 76 4.60 -8.97 -17.55
C LYS A 76 5.94 -9.66 -17.34
N LYS A 77 7.03 -8.94 -17.59
CA LYS A 77 8.39 -9.49 -17.53
C LYS A 77 8.85 -9.78 -16.11
N TYR A 78 8.70 -8.82 -15.19
CA TYR A 78 9.37 -8.84 -13.90
C TYR A 78 8.49 -9.31 -12.74
N ILE A 79 7.16 -9.23 -12.89
CA ILE A 79 6.19 -9.56 -11.83
C ILE A 79 5.31 -10.73 -12.24
N PHE A 80 4.63 -10.65 -13.40
CA PHE A 80 3.60 -11.63 -13.76
C PHE A 80 4.17 -12.97 -14.22
N LYS A 81 5.11 -12.98 -15.19
CA LYS A 81 5.71 -14.24 -15.69
C LYS A 81 6.44 -15.03 -14.60
N PRO A 82 7.22 -14.39 -13.70
CA PRO A 82 7.87 -15.10 -12.60
C PRO A 82 6.93 -15.52 -11.47
N ALA A 83 5.66 -15.06 -11.46
CA ALA A 83 4.73 -15.37 -10.37
C ALA A 83 4.60 -16.87 -10.12
N LYS A 84 4.57 -17.23 -8.84
CA LYS A 84 4.37 -18.59 -8.34
C LYS A 84 3.04 -18.65 -7.60
N LEU A 85 2.61 -19.86 -7.24
CA LEU A 85 1.48 -20.05 -6.34
C LEU A 85 1.72 -19.28 -5.03
N VAL A 86 0.69 -18.57 -4.59
CA VAL A 86 0.71 -17.74 -3.37
C VAL A 86 -0.19 -18.37 -2.33
N GLY A 87 0.34 -18.58 -1.12
CA GLY A 87 -0.43 -19.10 0.01
C GLY A 87 0.39 -18.98 1.30
N GLY A 88 -0.30 -19.05 2.44
CA GLY A 88 0.35 -18.95 3.75
C GLY A 88 0.94 -17.55 4.03
N VAL A 89 0.36 -16.51 3.45
CA VAL A 89 0.77 -15.12 3.73
C VAL A 89 0.05 -14.65 4.99
N GLU A 90 0.83 -14.23 5.98
CA GLU A 90 0.33 -13.69 7.25
C GLU A 90 -0.43 -12.37 7.04
N VAL A 91 -1.11 -11.90 8.08
CA VAL A 91 -1.74 -10.57 8.11
C VAL A 91 -0.70 -9.51 7.77
N GLN A 92 -1.06 -8.61 6.87
CA GLN A 92 -0.20 -7.51 6.46
C GLN A 92 -0.86 -6.19 6.84
N ASN A 93 -0.07 -5.30 7.44
CA ASN A 93 -0.50 -3.94 7.71
C ASN A 93 0.30 -2.99 6.84
N PHE A 94 -0.40 -2.06 6.21
CA PHE A 94 0.19 -1.00 5.40
C PHE A 94 -0.26 0.35 5.91
N LYS A 95 0.63 1.32 5.88
CA LYS A 95 0.28 2.74 5.86
C LYS A 95 0.17 3.19 4.42
N SER A 96 -0.83 3.99 4.11
CA SER A 96 -0.98 4.60 2.79
C SER A 96 -0.80 6.10 2.87
N TYR A 97 -0.05 6.63 1.91
CA TYR A 97 0.30 8.05 1.81
C TYR A 97 -0.06 8.59 0.43
N GLU A 98 -0.39 9.86 0.36
CA GLU A 98 -0.64 10.60 -0.88
C GLU A 98 0.45 11.64 -1.08
N SER A 99 1.02 11.70 -2.28
CA SER A 99 1.99 12.76 -2.63
C SER A 99 1.26 14.10 -2.79
N LYS A 100 1.83 15.15 -2.18
CA LYS A 100 1.32 16.53 -2.27
C LYS A 100 1.95 17.32 -3.41
N ILE A 101 3.06 16.82 -3.95
CA ILE A 101 3.86 17.43 -5.03
C ILE A 101 4.48 16.31 -5.88
N ASN A 102 5.08 16.69 -7.01
CA ASN A 102 5.86 15.76 -7.82
C ASN A 102 7.13 15.32 -7.09
N LEU A 103 7.36 14.01 -7.00
CA LEU A 103 8.48 13.42 -6.24
C LEU A 103 9.09 12.25 -7.02
N TYR A 104 10.41 12.07 -6.89
CA TYR A 104 11.11 10.86 -7.28
C TYR A 104 10.98 9.77 -6.21
N ASP A 105 11.12 8.50 -6.61
CA ASP A 105 11.03 7.35 -5.70
C ASP A 105 11.96 7.48 -4.49
N LYS A 106 13.18 8.00 -4.68
CA LYS A 106 14.13 8.25 -3.61
C LYS A 106 13.55 9.19 -2.54
N GLN A 107 12.97 10.31 -2.97
CA GLN A 107 12.40 11.31 -2.06
C GLN A 107 11.19 10.73 -1.31
N ILE A 108 10.33 9.98 -2.02
CA ILE A 108 9.18 9.32 -1.41
C ILE A 108 9.65 8.34 -0.34
N ARG A 109 10.59 7.45 -0.67
CA ARG A 109 11.10 6.43 0.24
C ARG A 109 11.90 7.00 1.42
N GLU A 110 12.54 8.16 1.26
CA GLU A 110 13.16 8.91 2.36
C GLU A 110 12.12 9.43 3.35
N GLU A 111 10.93 9.83 2.87
CA GLU A 111 9.88 10.38 3.73
C GLU A 111 8.99 9.31 4.39
N ILE A 112 8.59 8.26 3.65
CA ILE A 112 7.62 7.28 4.14
C ILE A 112 8.23 5.94 4.54
N GLY A 113 9.52 5.74 4.31
CA GLY A 113 10.26 4.54 4.68
C GLY A 113 10.77 3.73 3.49
N GLN A 114 11.78 2.91 3.77
CA GLN A 114 12.51 2.12 2.77
C GLN A 114 11.99 0.69 2.62
N GLN A 115 10.88 0.35 3.28
CA GLN A 115 10.34 -1.00 3.28
C GLN A 115 10.02 -1.46 1.85
N VAL A 116 10.34 -2.72 1.62
CA VAL A 116 10.12 -3.41 0.35
C VAL A 116 9.33 -4.67 0.64
N ILE A 117 8.26 -4.89 -0.11
CA ILE A 117 7.47 -6.10 0.04
C ILE A 117 7.91 -7.18 -0.96
N LYS A 118 7.54 -8.43 -0.67
CA LYS A 118 7.75 -9.56 -1.57
C LYS A 118 6.58 -9.69 -2.56
N PRO A 119 6.78 -10.35 -3.71
CA PRO A 119 5.70 -10.54 -4.68
C PRO A 119 4.46 -11.26 -4.13
N ASP A 120 4.61 -12.23 -3.23
CA ASP A 120 3.49 -12.93 -2.59
C ASP A 120 2.65 -12.01 -1.70
N GLN A 121 3.28 -11.06 -1.01
CA GLN A 121 2.61 -10.03 -0.24
C GLN A 121 1.83 -9.07 -1.16
N LEU A 122 2.42 -8.64 -2.28
CA LEU A 122 1.75 -7.82 -3.28
C LEU A 122 0.50 -8.52 -3.84
N TRP A 123 0.65 -9.78 -4.27
CA TRP A 123 -0.46 -10.53 -4.84
C TRP A 123 -1.60 -10.73 -3.85
N THR A 124 -1.27 -10.97 -2.57
CA THR A 124 -2.28 -11.08 -1.50
C THR A 124 -2.99 -9.76 -1.26
N ALA A 125 -2.25 -8.64 -1.21
CA ALA A 125 -2.83 -7.32 -1.04
C ALA A 125 -3.73 -6.95 -2.23
N TRP A 126 -3.27 -7.15 -3.46
CA TRP A 126 -4.06 -6.85 -4.65
C TRP A 126 -5.31 -7.72 -4.78
N LYS A 127 -5.21 -9.02 -4.42
CA LYS A 127 -6.38 -9.89 -4.36
C LYS A 127 -7.44 -9.36 -3.40
N ASP A 128 -7.05 -8.89 -2.22
CA ASP A 128 -7.99 -8.33 -1.25
C ASP A 128 -8.55 -6.97 -1.69
N LEU A 129 -7.71 -6.08 -2.18
CA LEU A 129 -8.08 -4.69 -2.47
C LEU A 129 -8.81 -4.53 -3.80
N ILE A 130 -8.27 -5.09 -4.89
CA ILE A 130 -8.83 -4.91 -6.24
C ILE A 130 -10.17 -5.64 -6.37
N PHE A 131 -10.31 -6.87 -5.84
CA PHE A 131 -11.58 -7.60 -5.91
C PHE A 131 -12.67 -7.07 -4.96
N LYS A 132 -12.34 -6.14 -4.08
CA LYS A 132 -13.33 -5.30 -3.38
C LYS A 132 -13.75 -4.07 -4.19
N GLN A 133 -13.04 -3.76 -5.28
CA GLN A 133 -13.28 -2.64 -6.19
C GLN A 133 -13.23 -3.09 -7.67
N PRO A 134 -13.91 -4.17 -8.07
CA PRO A 134 -13.64 -4.90 -9.33
C PRO A 134 -13.82 -4.03 -10.59
N GLN A 135 -14.71 -3.05 -10.56
CA GLN A 135 -14.98 -2.10 -11.66
C GLN A 135 -14.59 -0.66 -11.26
N GLY A 136 -13.50 -0.49 -10.53
CA GLY A 136 -13.07 0.81 -10.07
C GLY A 136 -14.01 1.49 -9.09
N GLN A 137 -14.80 0.72 -8.31
CA GLN A 137 -15.64 1.28 -7.25
C GLN A 137 -14.78 1.97 -6.19
N SER A 138 -15.41 2.82 -5.40
CA SER A 138 -14.74 3.47 -4.26
C SER A 138 -14.28 2.45 -3.22
N GLY A 139 -13.10 2.63 -2.69
CA GLY A 139 -12.50 1.77 -1.67
C GLY A 139 -11.15 2.29 -1.20
N SER A 140 -10.26 1.37 -0.85
CA SER A 140 -8.93 1.72 -0.33
C SER A 140 -7.93 2.10 -1.42
N LEU A 141 -8.17 1.69 -2.66
CA LEU A 141 -7.36 2.09 -3.82
C LEU A 141 -7.95 3.32 -4.48
N LYS A 142 -7.11 4.22 -4.95
CA LYS A 142 -7.53 5.31 -5.85
C LYS A 142 -8.07 4.72 -7.15
N ASN A 143 -9.18 5.27 -7.61
CA ASN A 143 -9.91 4.84 -8.81
C ASN A 143 -10.16 6.00 -9.81
N ASN A 144 -9.41 7.07 -9.67
CA ASN A 144 -9.56 8.32 -10.42
C ASN A 144 -8.41 8.55 -11.43
N GLY A 145 -7.76 7.47 -11.90
CA GLY A 145 -6.63 7.51 -12.83
C GLY A 145 -5.27 7.67 -12.17
N TYR A 146 -5.21 8.03 -10.87
CA TYR A 146 -3.95 8.06 -10.14
C TYR A 146 -3.51 6.68 -9.70
N SER A 147 -2.20 6.48 -9.59
CA SER A 147 -1.60 5.19 -9.27
C SER A 147 -1.66 4.88 -7.79
N ASN A 148 -1.81 3.60 -7.50
CA ASN A 148 -1.58 2.96 -6.23
C ASN A 148 -0.25 2.20 -6.33
N VAL A 149 0.76 2.55 -5.54
CA VAL A 149 2.16 2.17 -5.75
C VAL A 149 2.71 1.39 -4.55
N TRP A 150 3.44 0.31 -4.83
CA TRP A 150 4.20 -0.49 -3.86
C TRP A 150 5.65 -0.63 -4.33
N TYR A 151 6.61 -0.66 -3.39
CA TYR A 151 7.99 -1.01 -3.69
C TYR A 151 8.19 -2.51 -3.47
N VAL A 152 8.50 -3.24 -4.55
CA VAL A 152 8.51 -4.70 -4.57
C VAL A 152 9.88 -5.22 -4.98
N GLN A 153 10.43 -6.17 -4.21
CA GLN A 153 11.62 -6.91 -4.63
C GLN A 153 11.21 -7.95 -5.68
N CYS A 154 11.56 -7.70 -6.94
CA CYS A 154 11.24 -8.59 -8.05
C CYS A 154 12.06 -9.88 -8.05
N ALA A 155 11.69 -10.84 -8.89
CA ALA A 155 12.34 -12.15 -8.96
C ALA A 155 13.83 -12.10 -9.33
N ASP A 156 14.26 -11.05 -10.02
CA ASP A 156 15.66 -10.77 -10.35
C ASP A 156 16.45 -10.09 -9.23
N GLY A 157 15.83 -9.89 -8.06
CA GLY A 157 16.42 -9.24 -6.89
C GLY A 157 16.38 -7.71 -6.93
N ILE A 158 15.90 -7.10 -8.02
CA ILE A 158 15.83 -5.64 -8.17
C ILE A 158 14.52 -5.13 -7.56
N VAL A 159 14.60 -4.02 -6.83
CA VAL A 159 13.42 -3.33 -6.31
C VAL A 159 12.85 -2.43 -7.40
N ARG A 160 11.52 -2.53 -7.59
CA ARG A 160 10.78 -1.70 -8.56
C ARG A 160 9.56 -1.07 -7.93
N ALA A 161 9.15 0.06 -8.48
CA ALA A 161 7.86 0.65 -8.21
C ALA A 161 6.79 -0.10 -9.02
N VAL A 162 5.96 -0.88 -8.33
CA VAL A 162 4.86 -1.66 -8.93
C VAL A 162 3.55 -0.98 -8.61
N ARG A 163 2.73 -0.74 -9.63
CA ARG A 163 1.49 0.01 -9.47
C ARG A 163 0.29 -0.67 -10.10
N CYS A 164 -0.88 -0.37 -9.54
CA CYS A 164 -2.15 -0.49 -10.23
C CYS A 164 -2.86 0.85 -10.27
N PHE A 165 -3.63 1.11 -11.33
CA PHE A 165 -4.57 2.21 -11.40
C PHE A 165 -5.81 1.80 -12.18
N TRP A 166 -6.93 2.43 -11.88
CA TRP A 166 -8.16 2.24 -12.64
C TRP A 166 -8.14 3.12 -13.88
N ASP A 167 -8.23 2.49 -15.03
CA ASP A 167 -8.42 3.17 -16.31
C ASP A 167 -9.93 3.22 -16.61
N ALA A 168 -10.52 4.39 -16.50
CA ALA A 168 -11.95 4.58 -16.67
C ALA A 168 -12.37 4.48 -18.15
N ASP A 169 -11.50 4.84 -19.09
CA ASP A 169 -11.79 4.82 -20.51
C ASP A 169 -11.91 3.38 -21.02
N ASP A 170 -11.03 2.50 -20.57
CA ASP A 170 -11.02 1.08 -20.94
C ASP A 170 -11.75 0.20 -19.92
N SER A 171 -12.22 0.78 -18.80
CA SER A 171 -12.89 0.08 -17.69
C SER A 171 -12.08 -1.12 -17.19
N GLU A 172 -10.78 -0.89 -16.88
CA GLU A 172 -9.88 -1.95 -16.44
C GLU A 172 -8.85 -1.47 -15.40
N TRP A 173 -8.32 -2.42 -14.62
CA TRP A 173 -7.17 -2.21 -13.78
C TRP A 173 -5.88 -2.37 -14.59
N TYR A 174 -5.15 -1.29 -14.77
CA TYR A 174 -3.86 -1.29 -15.44
C TYR A 174 -2.76 -1.62 -14.45
N LEU A 175 -2.03 -2.73 -14.69
CA LEU A 175 -0.93 -3.20 -13.85
C LEU A 175 0.40 -2.94 -14.55
N SER A 176 1.30 -2.19 -13.90
CA SER A 176 2.61 -1.85 -14.47
C SER A 176 3.70 -1.81 -13.42
N CYS A 177 4.96 -1.79 -13.86
CA CYS A 177 6.09 -1.54 -12.98
C CYS A 177 7.19 -0.74 -13.68
N TYR A 178 7.95 0.00 -12.89
CA TYR A 178 9.01 0.90 -13.33
C TYR A 178 10.29 0.61 -12.54
N GLU A 179 11.43 0.83 -13.17
CA GLU A 179 12.70 0.95 -12.46
C GLU A 179 12.60 2.19 -11.54
N LEU A 180 13.29 2.15 -10.39
CA LEU A 180 13.36 3.31 -9.51
C LEU A 180 14.10 4.45 -10.23
N GLU A 181 13.65 5.66 -10.07
CA GLU A 181 14.25 6.89 -10.63
C GLU A 181 14.14 7.02 -12.16
N ASP A 182 13.36 6.18 -12.83
CA ASP A 182 13.11 6.32 -14.27
C ASP A 182 12.34 7.61 -14.58
N ASP A 183 11.43 8.00 -13.67
CA ASP A 183 10.61 9.19 -13.81
C ASP A 183 10.18 9.71 -12.43
N PHE A 184 9.49 10.83 -12.39
CA PHE A 184 8.88 11.34 -11.17
C PHE A 184 7.39 10.98 -11.13
N TRP A 185 6.87 10.83 -9.92
CA TRP A 185 5.45 10.69 -9.66
C TRP A 185 4.82 12.07 -9.49
N ASN A 186 3.74 12.32 -10.21
CA ASN A 186 2.94 13.53 -10.00
C ASN A 186 2.35 13.54 -8.57
N ASP A 187 1.80 14.67 -8.15
CA ASP A 187 0.94 14.74 -6.98
C ASP A 187 -0.27 13.80 -7.08
N ASP A 188 -0.94 13.59 -5.96
CA ASP A 188 -2.12 12.73 -5.81
C ASP A 188 -1.91 11.22 -6.02
N HIS A 189 -0.72 10.71 -6.34
CA HIS A 189 -0.48 9.27 -6.31
C HIS A 189 -0.48 8.73 -4.88
N GLN A 190 -0.95 7.49 -4.72
CA GLN A 190 -1.01 6.80 -3.42
C GLN A 190 0.12 5.77 -3.31
N PHE A 191 0.83 5.80 -2.18
CA PHE A 191 1.95 4.91 -1.89
C PHE A 191 1.67 4.07 -0.65
N PHE A 192 1.97 2.79 -0.71
CA PHE A 192 1.76 1.84 0.37
C PHE A 192 3.10 1.36 0.93
N VAL A 193 3.25 1.45 2.24
CA VAL A 193 4.44 1.03 2.96
C VAL A 193 4.03 0.04 4.04
N GLY A 194 4.75 -1.06 4.16
CA GLY A 194 4.53 -2.02 5.25
C GLY A 194 4.65 -1.33 6.61
N ASP A 195 3.67 -1.52 7.46
CA ASP A 195 3.72 -1.07 8.84
C ASP A 195 4.30 -2.22 9.67
N ASP A 196 5.59 -2.13 9.99
CA ASP A 196 6.30 -3.11 10.82
C ASP A 196 5.87 -3.03 12.30
N LEU A 197 4.56 -3.06 12.55
CA LEU A 197 4.05 -3.43 13.85
C LEU A 197 4.22 -4.96 14.04
N VAL A 198 5.43 -5.45 13.91
CA VAL A 198 5.79 -6.74 14.48
C VAL A 198 5.90 -6.53 15.98
N THR A 199 4.80 -6.69 16.65
CA THR A 199 4.87 -7.11 18.06
C THR A 199 5.57 -8.46 18.05
N SER A 200 6.89 -8.45 18.23
CA SER A 200 7.59 -9.60 18.77
C SER A 200 6.98 -9.84 20.16
N VAL A 201 5.98 -10.70 20.22
CA VAL A 201 5.59 -11.30 21.49
C VAL A 201 6.77 -12.19 21.88
N PRO A 202 7.52 -11.89 22.95
CA PRO A 202 8.54 -12.81 23.43
C PRO A 202 7.84 -14.08 23.86
N ALA A 203 8.37 -15.22 23.41
CA ALA A 203 7.98 -16.56 23.85
C ALA A 203 8.29 -16.76 25.32
#